data_fb1e05c3a2ed23b7300bc417837ac03c
#
_entry.id   fb1e05c3a2ed23b7300bc417837ac03c
#
_cell.length_a   1.000
_cell.length_b   1.000
_cell.length_c   1.000
_cell.angle_alpha   90.00
_cell.angle_beta   90.00
_cell.angle_gamma   90.00
#
_symmetry.space_group_name_H-M   'P 1'
#
loop_
_entity.id
_entity.type
_entity.pdbx_description
1 polymer ?
#
loop_
_entity_poly.entity_id
_entity_poly.type
_entity_poly.pdbx_seq_one_letter_code
_entity_poly.pdbx_strand_id
1 'polypeptide(L)'
;EYDVITRSAKVINTEEDKIRLTKAQAACIDFVHGEFDIISFYGRHAMERNMQRTSVGHGAFVIGSRRGTSSHQYNPMMILAEKETTEDAGTCYGMSFVYSGGFKAEVEKDQFGQTRMQMGLQEEQFSYPLKKGEEFVIPEVILTCSNQGLEKLSQNLQRCIRKNLCRGKY
;
A
#
# COMPACT_ATOMS: atom_id res chain seq x y z
N GLU A 1 15.85 3.41 12.35
CA GLU A 1 15.85 4.82 12.80
C GLU A 1 14.57 5.58 12.44
N TYR A 2 13.73 5.06 11.51
CA TYR A 2 12.48 5.70 11.09
C TYR A 2 11.26 4.83 11.30
N ASP A 3 11.39 3.63 11.88
CA ASP A 3 10.33 2.62 12.02
C ASP A 3 9.62 2.36 10.68
N VAL A 4 10.43 2.22 9.63
CA VAL A 4 10.00 2.05 8.24
C VAL A 4 10.76 0.89 7.62
N ILE A 5 10.04 0.05 6.88
CA ILE A 5 10.57 -1.01 6.04
C ILE A 5 10.15 -0.73 4.61
N THR A 6 11.07 -0.85 3.66
CA THR A 6 10.74 -0.80 2.25
C THR A 6 10.78 -2.20 1.66
N ARG A 7 9.85 -2.50 0.77
CA ARG A 7 9.74 -3.79 0.10
C ARG A 7 9.50 -3.60 -1.39
N SER A 8 10.31 -4.25 -2.19
CA SER A 8 10.11 -4.45 -3.62
C SER A 8 10.32 -5.92 -3.96
N ALA A 9 9.91 -6.33 -5.14
CA ALA A 9 10.14 -7.68 -5.64
C ALA A 9 10.60 -7.61 -7.09
N LYS A 10 11.40 -8.59 -7.49
CA LYS A 10 11.86 -8.77 -8.85
C LYS A 10 11.44 -10.17 -9.32
N VAL A 11 10.82 -10.25 -10.46
CA VAL A 11 10.47 -11.50 -11.15
C VAL A 11 11.41 -11.68 -12.32
N ILE A 12 12.09 -12.81 -12.40
CA ILE A 12 13.00 -13.16 -13.49
C ILE A 12 12.49 -14.45 -14.12
N ASN A 13 12.34 -14.46 -15.45
CA ASN A 13 12.01 -15.70 -16.14
C ASN A 13 13.30 -16.49 -16.43
N THR A 14 13.45 -17.65 -15.78
CA THR A 14 14.59 -18.56 -15.98
C THR A 14 14.29 -19.67 -17.00
N GLU A 15 13.03 -19.84 -17.39
CA GLU A 15 12.57 -20.90 -18.29
C GLU A 15 12.74 -20.50 -19.76
N GLU A 16 12.79 -21.51 -20.64
CA GLU A 16 12.84 -21.29 -22.09
C GLU A 16 11.56 -20.67 -22.62
N ASP A 17 10.43 -21.06 -22.06
CA ASP A 17 9.13 -20.56 -22.47
C ASP A 17 8.87 -19.14 -21.97
N LYS A 18 8.17 -18.36 -22.78
CA LYS A 18 7.70 -17.03 -22.42
C LYS A 18 6.59 -17.14 -21.37
N ILE A 19 6.80 -16.56 -20.22
CA ILE A 19 5.77 -16.42 -19.18
C ILE A 19 5.04 -15.08 -19.30
N ARG A 20 3.90 -14.99 -18.62
CA ARG A 20 3.10 -13.77 -18.57
C ARG A 20 2.72 -13.45 -17.13
N LEU A 21 3.12 -12.28 -16.66
CA LEU A 21 2.68 -11.77 -15.36
C LEU A 21 1.30 -11.13 -15.52
N THR A 22 0.35 -11.55 -14.70
CA THR A 22 -1.03 -11.02 -14.67
C THR A 22 -1.35 -10.30 -13.37
N LYS A 23 -0.48 -10.44 -12.36
CA LYS A 23 -0.60 -9.77 -11.07
C LYS A 23 0.78 -9.45 -10.52
N ALA A 24 0.96 -8.25 -9.94
CA ALA A 24 2.22 -7.81 -9.37
C ALA A 24 1.98 -6.98 -8.10
N GLN A 25 1.84 -7.68 -6.96
CA GLN A 25 1.73 -7.06 -5.65
C GLN A 25 3.12 -6.91 -5.03
N ALA A 26 3.41 -5.73 -4.50
CA ALA A 26 4.70 -5.42 -3.89
C ALA A 26 4.78 -5.82 -2.41
N ALA A 27 3.66 -5.70 -1.69
CA ALA A 27 3.57 -6.08 -0.29
C ALA A 27 2.23 -6.78 0.01
N CYS A 28 2.30 -7.75 0.92
CA CYS A 28 1.17 -8.45 1.49
C CYS A 28 1.52 -8.77 2.95
N ILE A 29 0.64 -8.41 3.87
CA ILE A 29 0.77 -8.66 5.31
C ILE A 29 -0.52 -9.29 5.80
N ASP A 30 -0.40 -10.38 6.56
CA ASP A 30 -1.50 -11.08 7.20
C ASP A 30 -1.50 -10.81 8.70
N PHE A 31 -2.65 -10.43 9.23
CA PHE A 31 -2.92 -10.26 10.65
C PHE A 31 -3.84 -11.39 11.09
N VAL A 32 -3.30 -12.30 11.89
CA VAL A 32 -4.02 -13.51 12.35
C VAL A 32 -5.15 -13.15 13.32
N HIS A 33 -4.96 -12.08 14.10
CA HIS A 33 -5.92 -11.60 15.10
C HIS A 33 -6.00 -10.08 15.06
N GLY A 34 -7.12 -9.55 15.53
CA GLY A 34 -7.35 -8.12 15.69
C GLY A 34 -8.61 -7.64 14.99
N GLU A 35 -9.19 -6.59 15.55
CA GLU A 35 -10.29 -5.84 14.94
C GLU A 35 -9.75 -4.48 14.47
N PHE A 36 -9.92 -4.21 13.18
CA PHE A 36 -9.31 -3.06 12.54
C PHE A 36 -10.33 -2.14 11.87
N ASP A 37 -9.91 -0.91 11.73
CA ASP A 37 -10.47 0.06 10.79
C ASP A 37 -9.46 0.32 9.67
N ILE A 38 -9.97 0.56 8.47
CA ILE A 38 -9.21 1.00 7.30
C ILE A 38 -9.28 2.51 7.23
N ILE A 39 -8.13 3.16 7.09
CA ILE A 39 -8.05 4.59 6.81
C ILE A 39 -7.47 4.77 5.40
N SER A 40 -8.21 5.47 4.56
CA SER A 40 -7.83 5.81 3.19
C SER A 40 -8.05 7.29 2.92
N PHE A 41 -7.41 7.79 1.87
CA PHE A 41 -7.46 9.20 1.50
C PHE A 41 -8.00 9.35 0.09
N TYR A 42 -8.99 10.21 -0.07
CA TYR A 42 -9.63 10.49 -1.34
C TYR A 42 -9.80 11.99 -1.55
N GLY A 43 -10.16 12.40 -2.75
CA GLY A 43 -10.46 13.81 -2.99
C GLY A 43 -10.54 14.16 -4.45
N ARG A 44 -10.53 15.47 -4.65
CA ARG A 44 -10.56 16.13 -5.96
C ARG A 44 -9.83 17.46 -5.88
N HIS A 45 -9.68 18.16 -6.98
CA HIS A 45 -9.13 19.51 -7.01
C HIS A 45 -9.85 20.43 -5.99
N ALA A 46 -9.08 21.14 -5.18
CA ALA A 46 -9.50 22.00 -4.06
C ALA A 46 -10.20 21.25 -2.89
N MET A 47 -10.19 19.92 -2.90
CA MET A 47 -10.70 19.06 -1.81
C MET A 47 -9.88 17.78 -1.75
N GLU A 48 -8.55 17.90 -1.66
CA GLU A 48 -7.61 16.78 -1.63
C GLU A 48 -7.49 16.19 -0.23
N ARG A 49 -7.14 14.91 -0.18
CA ARG A 49 -6.77 14.20 1.05
C ARG A 49 -7.82 14.18 2.15
N ASN A 50 -9.10 14.06 1.76
CA ASN A 50 -10.12 13.75 2.74
C ASN A 50 -9.85 12.37 3.33
N MET A 51 -9.82 12.28 4.65
CA MET A 51 -9.64 11.02 5.36
C MET A 51 -10.98 10.30 5.49
N GLN A 52 -11.00 9.02 5.14
CA GLN A 52 -12.12 8.12 5.38
C GLN A 52 -11.65 7.00 6.30
N ARG A 53 -12.40 6.74 7.38
CA ARG A 53 -12.19 5.62 8.28
C ARG A 53 -13.39 4.69 8.21
N THR A 54 -13.16 3.40 7.92
CA THR A 54 -14.19 2.39 7.71
C THR A 54 -13.79 1.11 8.42
N SER A 55 -14.73 0.49 9.14
CA SER A 55 -14.47 -0.78 9.82
C SER A 55 -14.24 -1.91 8.83
N VAL A 56 -13.24 -2.76 9.12
CA VAL A 56 -12.99 -3.98 8.36
C VAL A 56 -14.13 -4.97 8.62
N GLY A 57 -14.91 -5.25 7.58
CA GLY A 57 -15.92 -6.31 7.57
C GLY A 57 -15.44 -7.52 6.76
N HIS A 58 -16.24 -8.59 6.73
CA HIS A 58 -15.97 -9.73 5.84
C HIS A 58 -16.00 -9.28 4.37
N GLY A 59 -15.12 -9.86 3.56
CA GLY A 59 -14.91 -9.48 2.18
C GLY A 59 -13.77 -8.46 2.02
N ALA A 60 -13.74 -7.77 0.88
CA ALA A 60 -12.63 -6.91 0.50
C ALA A 60 -13.03 -5.43 0.40
N PHE A 61 -12.21 -4.56 1.00
CA PHE A 61 -12.20 -3.13 0.74
C PHE A 61 -11.06 -2.80 -0.21
N VAL A 62 -11.35 -2.14 -1.31
CA VAL A 62 -10.38 -1.86 -2.38
C VAL A 62 -10.36 -0.39 -2.74
N ILE A 63 -9.17 0.20 -2.82
CA ILE A 63 -8.93 1.49 -3.48
C ILE A 63 -7.89 1.31 -4.58
N GLY A 64 -7.92 2.17 -5.59
CA GLY A 64 -6.94 2.10 -6.66
C GLY A 64 -7.20 3.06 -7.80
N SER A 65 -6.29 3.09 -8.75
CA SER A 65 -6.43 3.84 -9.99
C SER A 65 -6.28 2.93 -11.20
N ARG A 66 -7.25 2.98 -12.10
CA ARG A 66 -7.27 2.30 -13.40
C ARG A 66 -6.91 3.23 -14.56
N ARG A 67 -6.49 4.45 -14.27
CA ARG A 67 -6.24 5.52 -15.26
C ARG A 67 -4.80 5.53 -15.79
N GLY A 68 -3.98 4.57 -15.38
CA GLY A 68 -2.55 4.56 -15.68
C GLY A 68 -1.71 5.53 -14.85
N THR A 69 -2.35 6.34 -14.00
CA THR A 69 -1.69 7.25 -13.06
C THR A 69 -2.45 7.30 -11.74
N SER A 70 -1.73 7.47 -10.64
CA SER A 70 -2.33 7.82 -9.35
C SER A 70 -2.80 9.29 -9.38
N SER A 71 -3.81 9.64 -8.59
CA SER A 71 -4.37 10.98 -8.58
C SER A 71 -4.92 11.33 -7.19
N HIS A 72 -5.46 12.55 -7.04
CA HIS A 72 -6.16 12.96 -5.82
C HIS A 72 -7.45 12.19 -5.55
N GLN A 73 -7.99 11.45 -6.53
CA GLN A 73 -9.20 10.65 -6.34
C GLN A 73 -8.98 9.59 -5.27
N TYR A 74 -7.85 8.87 -5.33
CA TYR A 74 -7.39 7.97 -4.27
C TYR A 74 -5.88 8.09 -4.17
N ASN A 75 -5.38 8.37 -2.97
CA ASN A 75 -3.96 8.37 -2.71
C ASN A 75 -3.44 6.93 -2.64
N PRO A 76 -2.23 6.64 -3.16
CA PRO A 76 -1.62 5.31 -3.09
C PRO A 76 -1.09 5.01 -1.68
N MET A 77 -1.95 5.14 -0.68
CA MET A 77 -1.68 4.94 0.73
C MET A 77 -2.92 4.37 1.43
N MET A 78 -2.70 3.44 2.34
CA MET A 78 -3.73 2.87 3.19
C MET A 78 -3.16 2.58 4.57
N ILE A 79 -3.96 2.81 5.62
CA ILE A 79 -3.60 2.51 6.99
C ILE A 79 -4.61 1.51 7.55
N LEU A 80 -4.11 0.50 8.24
CA LEU A 80 -4.90 -0.41 9.06
C LEU A 80 -4.68 -0.01 10.52
N ALA A 81 -5.72 0.37 11.23
CA ALA A 81 -5.66 0.86 12.61
C ALA A 81 -6.52 -0.01 13.51
N GLU A 82 -6.03 -0.36 14.70
CA GLU A 82 -6.88 -0.97 15.73
C GLU A 82 -8.04 -0.04 16.07
N LYS A 83 -9.15 -0.60 16.52
CA LYS A 83 -10.43 0.14 16.75
C LYS A 83 -10.27 1.39 17.59
N GLU A 84 -9.48 1.28 18.68
CA GLU A 84 -9.28 2.35 19.65
C GLU A 84 -8.15 3.33 19.26
N THR A 85 -7.56 3.17 18.06
CA THR A 85 -6.48 4.05 17.63
C THR A 85 -6.97 5.46 17.35
N THR A 86 -6.29 6.42 17.97
CA THR A 86 -6.48 7.86 17.81
C THR A 86 -5.26 8.52 17.15
N GLU A 87 -5.21 9.84 17.12
CA GLU A 87 -4.01 10.57 16.68
C GLU A 87 -2.81 10.28 17.62
N ASP A 88 -3.04 10.20 18.93
CA ASP A 88 -1.98 10.19 19.96
C ASP A 88 -1.77 8.80 20.59
N ALA A 89 -2.62 7.82 20.31
CA ALA A 89 -2.59 6.52 20.96
C ALA A 89 -3.10 5.39 20.06
N GLY A 90 -2.69 4.15 20.39
CA GLY A 90 -3.13 2.93 19.69
C GLY A 90 -2.17 2.48 18.59
N THR A 91 -2.45 1.28 18.07
CA THR A 91 -1.58 0.61 17.08
C THR A 91 -2.13 0.79 15.67
N CYS A 92 -1.26 1.14 14.75
CA CYS A 92 -1.60 1.27 13.35
C CYS A 92 -0.44 0.86 12.42
N TYR A 93 -0.81 0.43 11.21
CA TYR A 93 0.09 -0.10 10.18
C TYR A 93 -0.21 0.60 8.86
N GLY A 94 0.79 1.21 8.25
CA GLY A 94 0.64 1.95 6.99
C GLY A 94 1.38 1.30 5.84
N MET A 95 0.76 1.33 4.65
CA MET A 95 1.40 1.03 3.37
C MET A 95 1.30 2.25 2.46
N SER A 96 2.43 2.62 1.84
CA SER A 96 2.48 3.69 0.84
C SER A 96 3.24 3.21 -0.39
N PHE A 97 2.64 3.31 -1.57
CA PHE A 97 3.21 2.82 -2.82
C PHE A 97 4.06 3.91 -3.48
N VAL A 98 5.33 3.59 -3.74
CA VAL A 98 6.28 4.51 -4.40
C VAL A 98 6.16 4.37 -5.91
N TYR A 99 5.00 4.73 -6.44
CA TYR A 99 4.70 4.63 -7.86
C TYR A 99 3.60 5.62 -8.24
N SER A 100 3.78 6.31 -9.35
CA SER A 100 2.82 7.31 -9.84
C SER A 100 1.81 6.74 -10.86
N GLY A 101 1.91 5.46 -11.22
CA GLY A 101 1.03 4.79 -12.16
C GLY A 101 -0.24 4.23 -11.52
N GLY A 102 -0.90 3.32 -12.26
CA GLY A 102 -2.06 2.59 -11.75
C GLY A 102 -1.70 1.66 -10.59
N PHE A 103 -2.46 1.72 -9.50
CA PHE A 103 -2.22 0.92 -8.30
C PHE A 103 -3.50 0.28 -7.79
N LYS A 104 -3.35 -0.74 -6.98
CA LYS A 104 -4.41 -1.35 -6.17
C LYS A 104 -3.91 -1.53 -4.74
N ALA A 105 -4.71 -1.10 -3.78
CA ALA A 105 -4.56 -1.41 -2.37
C ALA A 105 -5.83 -2.07 -1.87
N GLU A 106 -5.69 -3.15 -1.11
CA GLU A 106 -6.79 -3.99 -0.69
C GLU A 106 -6.59 -4.45 0.75
N VAL A 107 -7.69 -4.43 1.51
CA VAL A 107 -7.81 -5.10 2.81
C VAL A 107 -8.95 -6.10 2.72
N GLU A 108 -8.66 -7.35 3.02
CA GLU A 108 -9.64 -8.45 3.01
C GLU A 108 -9.71 -9.08 4.40
N LYS A 109 -10.92 -9.35 4.88
CA LYS A 109 -11.16 -10.18 6.07
C LYS A 109 -11.81 -11.48 5.61
N ASP A 110 -11.16 -12.60 5.90
CA ASP A 110 -11.61 -13.93 5.52
C ASP A 110 -12.67 -14.49 6.49
N GLN A 111 -13.14 -15.72 6.21
CA GLN A 111 -14.14 -16.42 7.02
C GLN A 111 -13.64 -16.83 8.42
N PHE A 112 -12.33 -16.84 8.64
CA PHE A 112 -11.69 -17.16 9.92
C PHE A 112 -11.37 -15.91 10.76
N GLY A 113 -11.70 -14.72 10.24
CA GLY A 113 -11.43 -13.43 10.90
C GLY A 113 -10.00 -12.93 10.71
N GLN A 114 -9.19 -13.55 9.85
CA GLN A 114 -7.86 -13.06 9.52
C GLN A 114 -7.98 -11.88 8.55
N THR A 115 -7.17 -10.86 8.77
CA THR A 115 -7.13 -9.66 7.94
C THR A 115 -5.86 -9.64 7.11
N ARG A 116 -6.01 -9.53 5.79
CA ARG A 116 -4.91 -9.36 4.82
C ARG A 116 -4.89 -7.95 4.29
N MET A 117 -3.75 -7.30 4.34
CA MET A 117 -3.50 -6.01 3.71
C MET A 117 -2.47 -6.17 2.60
N GLN A 118 -2.80 -5.74 1.37
CA GLN A 118 -1.91 -5.86 0.22
C GLN A 118 -1.92 -4.61 -0.66
N MET A 119 -0.78 -4.35 -1.33
CA MET A 119 -0.61 -3.20 -2.22
C MET A 119 0.36 -3.50 -3.35
N GLY A 120 0.04 -3.01 -4.55
CA GLY A 120 0.89 -3.15 -5.71
C GLY A 120 0.30 -2.52 -6.96
N LEU A 121 0.71 -3.03 -8.11
CA LEU A 121 0.21 -2.55 -9.40
C LEU A 121 -1.27 -2.92 -9.59
N GLN A 122 -1.99 -2.04 -10.30
CA GLN A 122 -3.35 -2.34 -10.74
C GLN A 122 -3.33 -3.58 -11.65
N GLU A 123 -4.10 -4.60 -11.27
CA GLU A 123 -4.11 -5.89 -11.96
C GLU A 123 -5.09 -5.95 -13.14
N GLU A 124 -6.08 -5.05 -13.18
CA GLU A 124 -7.05 -5.03 -14.27
C GLU A 124 -6.38 -4.69 -15.59
N GLN A 125 -6.48 -5.60 -16.56
CA GLN A 125 -5.80 -5.54 -17.86
C GLN A 125 -4.26 -5.58 -17.78
N PHE A 126 -3.68 -5.83 -16.59
CA PHE A 126 -2.24 -5.99 -16.47
C PHE A 126 -1.80 -7.33 -17.08
N SER A 127 -0.90 -7.24 -18.04
CA SER A 127 -0.37 -8.41 -18.74
C SER A 127 1.01 -8.08 -19.28
N TYR A 128 2.05 -8.51 -18.56
CA TYR A 128 3.43 -8.25 -18.93
C TYR A 128 4.14 -9.55 -19.34
N PRO A 129 4.56 -9.65 -20.60
CA PRO A 129 5.27 -10.83 -21.10
C PRO A 129 6.75 -10.77 -20.70
N LEU A 130 7.30 -11.88 -20.22
CA LEU A 130 8.72 -12.05 -19.91
C LEU A 130 9.29 -13.21 -20.73
N LYS A 131 10.30 -12.93 -21.56
CA LYS A 131 11.11 -13.96 -22.20
C LYS A 131 12.18 -14.46 -21.23
N LYS A 132 12.85 -15.56 -21.60
CA LYS A 132 13.98 -16.08 -20.82
C LYS A 132 15.03 -14.98 -20.56
N GLY A 133 15.45 -14.86 -19.31
CA GLY A 133 16.44 -13.87 -18.87
C GLY A 133 15.91 -12.46 -18.68
N GLU A 134 14.68 -12.17 -19.11
CA GLU A 134 14.06 -10.84 -18.84
C GLU A 134 13.59 -10.75 -17.39
N GLU A 135 13.63 -9.53 -16.86
CA GLU A 135 13.20 -9.23 -15.49
C GLU A 135 12.12 -8.15 -15.46
N PHE A 136 11.25 -8.25 -14.46
CA PHE A 136 10.26 -7.25 -14.12
C PHE A 136 10.43 -6.84 -12.65
N VAL A 137 10.68 -5.55 -12.41
CA VAL A 137 10.80 -4.99 -11.06
C VAL A 137 9.46 -4.41 -10.65
N ILE A 138 8.90 -4.93 -9.56
CA ILE A 138 7.67 -4.40 -8.96
C ILE A 138 8.05 -3.16 -8.14
N PRO A 139 7.36 -2.02 -8.34
CA PRO A 139 7.64 -0.80 -7.59
C PRO A 139 7.55 -1.01 -6.08
N GLU A 140 8.28 -0.18 -5.35
CA GLU A 140 8.49 -0.30 -3.91
C GLU A 140 7.24 0.11 -3.12
N VAL A 141 6.98 -0.59 -2.01
CA VAL A 141 6.03 -0.19 -0.95
C VAL A 141 6.81 0.18 0.30
N ILE A 142 6.48 1.32 0.88
CA ILE A 142 6.94 1.73 2.20
C ILE A 142 5.95 1.23 3.23
N LEU A 143 6.44 0.43 4.17
CA LEU A 143 5.70 -0.10 5.31
C LEU A 143 6.13 0.65 6.56
N THR A 144 5.17 1.06 7.38
CA THR A 144 5.44 1.71 8.67
C THR A 144 4.43 1.25 9.72
N CYS A 145 4.81 1.28 10.97
CA CYS A 145 3.91 0.99 12.08
C CYS A 145 4.13 1.97 13.24
N SER A 146 3.12 2.08 14.07
CA SER A 146 3.19 2.86 15.30
C SER A 146 2.28 2.24 16.36
N ASN A 147 2.71 2.26 17.61
CA ASN A 147 1.88 1.99 18.78
C ASN A 147 1.57 3.29 19.57
N GLN A 148 1.85 4.45 18.96
CA GLN A 148 1.65 5.79 19.50
C GLN A 148 0.73 6.62 18.61
N GLY A 149 -0.26 5.98 18.00
CA GLY A 149 -1.26 6.65 17.19
C GLY A 149 -0.83 7.03 15.76
N LEU A 150 -1.75 7.71 15.08
CA LEU A 150 -1.61 8.06 13.67
C LEU A 150 -0.59 9.18 13.42
N GLU A 151 -0.45 10.13 14.36
CA GLU A 151 0.53 11.20 14.24
C GLU A 151 1.94 10.65 14.16
N LYS A 152 2.29 9.70 15.04
CA LYS A 152 3.61 9.08 15.05
C LYS A 152 3.88 8.30 13.76
N LEU A 153 2.89 7.56 13.26
CA LEU A 153 2.99 6.86 11.97
C LEU A 153 3.26 7.84 10.83
N SER A 154 2.53 8.95 10.78
CA SER A 154 2.71 10.04 9.81
C SER A 154 4.11 10.65 9.90
N GLN A 155 4.61 10.93 11.11
CA GLN A 155 5.95 11.48 11.32
C GLN A 155 7.05 10.53 10.83
N ASN A 156 6.92 9.22 11.09
CA ASN A 156 7.86 8.21 10.61
C ASN A 156 7.95 8.23 9.08
N LEU A 157 6.81 8.21 8.41
CA LEU A 157 6.73 8.25 6.95
C LEU A 157 7.30 9.56 6.38
N GLN A 158 6.92 10.71 6.94
CA GLN A 158 7.42 12.01 6.50
C GLN A 158 8.94 12.14 6.65
N ARG A 159 9.51 11.65 7.75
CA ARG A 159 10.97 11.65 7.97
C ARG A 159 11.67 10.77 6.93
N CYS A 160 11.12 9.58 6.65
CA CYS A 160 11.66 8.70 5.63
C CYS A 160 11.64 9.37 4.25
N ILE A 161 10.51 9.96 3.85
CA ILE A 161 10.36 10.63 2.56
C ILE A 161 11.34 11.81 2.44
N ARG A 162 11.41 12.68 3.44
CA ARG A 162 12.30 13.86 3.43
C ARG A 162 13.77 13.48 3.26
N LYS A 163 14.21 12.41 3.93
CA LYS A 163 15.64 12.06 3.94
C LYS A 163 16.06 11.15 2.78
N ASN A 164 15.16 10.34 2.26
CA ASN A 164 15.53 9.32 1.28
C ASN A 164 14.96 9.57 -0.12
N LEU A 165 13.80 10.23 -0.23
CA LEU A 165 13.13 10.44 -1.52
C LEU A 165 13.20 11.89 -2.00
N CYS A 166 13.14 12.86 -1.09
CA CYS A 166 13.27 14.27 -1.47
C CYS A 166 14.72 14.63 -1.77
N ARG A 167 14.98 15.17 -2.95
CA ARG A 167 16.32 15.58 -3.41
C ARG A 167 16.54 17.09 -3.38
N GLY A 168 15.56 17.86 -2.90
CA GLY A 168 15.68 19.31 -2.76
C GLY A 168 16.67 19.69 -1.66
N LYS A 169 17.47 20.74 -1.88
CA LYS A 169 18.17 21.44 -0.81
C LYS A 169 17.17 22.43 -0.19
N TYR A 170 16.91 22.28 1.09
CA TYR A 170 16.16 23.24 1.90
C TYR A 170 17.13 24.02 2.78
#